data_f0573b650a11d6c194cbf393410f6984
#
_entry.id   f0573b650a11d6c194cbf393410f6984
#
_cell.length_a   1.000
_cell.length_b   1.000
_cell.length_c   1.000
_cell.angle_alpha   90.00
_cell.angle_beta   90.00
_cell.angle_gamma   90.00
#
_symmetry.space_group_name_H-M   'P 1'
#
loop_
_entity.id
_entity.type
_entity.pdbx_description
1 polymer ?
#
loop_
_entity_poly.entity_id
_entity_poly.type
_entity_poly.pdbx_seq_one_letter_code
_entity_poly.pdbx_strand_id
1 'polypeptide(L)'
;MTEIAIIVGSTRPGRYSDAVSQWVLDRAKERTDATFELIDLADHPLPHLDEPVPASGGAYTHDHTKAWSRVIGRFDGYVFVTPEYNHSTTGVLKNAIDYLLSLIHI
;
A
#
# COMPACT_ATOMS: atom_id res chain seq x y z
N MET A 1 -9.95 5.51 -17.29
CA MET A 1 -10.02 4.11 -16.88
C MET A 1 -9.64 4.01 -15.41
N THR A 2 -10.31 3.17 -14.67
CA THR A 2 -10.04 2.97 -13.23
C THR A 2 -8.66 2.36 -13.03
N GLU A 3 -7.89 2.90 -12.11
CA GLU A 3 -6.56 2.41 -11.78
C GLU A 3 -6.57 1.82 -10.37
N ILE A 4 -6.15 0.56 -10.25
CA ILE A 4 -6.17 -0.20 -9.00
C ILE A 4 -4.75 -0.59 -8.63
N ALA A 5 -4.36 -0.33 -7.39
CA ALA A 5 -3.10 -0.78 -6.85
C ALA A 5 -3.28 -2.12 -6.14
N ILE A 6 -2.39 -3.06 -6.40
CA ILE A 6 -2.30 -4.30 -5.64
C ILE A 6 -1.11 -4.14 -4.70
N ILE A 7 -1.37 -4.01 -3.42
CA ILE A 7 -0.34 -3.69 -2.43
C ILE A 7 0.17 -4.96 -1.78
N VAL A 8 1.47 -5.21 -1.95
CA VAL A 8 2.15 -6.34 -1.32
C VAL A 8 2.47 -5.96 0.12
N GLY A 9 1.69 -6.49 1.04
CA GLY A 9 1.67 -6.06 2.44
C GLY A 9 2.63 -6.79 3.37
N SER A 10 3.70 -7.38 2.84
CA SER A 10 4.72 -8.03 3.65
C SER A 10 6.10 -7.72 3.08
N THR A 11 7.06 -7.47 3.97
CA THR A 11 8.46 -7.28 3.58
C THR A 11 9.35 -8.39 4.15
N ARG A 12 8.76 -9.43 4.75
CA ARG A 12 9.51 -10.53 5.36
C ARG A 12 10.33 -11.28 4.30
N PRO A 13 11.61 -11.60 4.59
CA PRO A 13 12.40 -12.45 3.69
C PRO A 13 11.72 -13.80 3.50
N GLY A 14 11.73 -14.31 2.26
CA GLY A 14 11.09 -15.58 1.94
C GLY A 14 9.55 -15.55 1.97
N ARG A 15 8.97 -14.38 1.92
CA ARG A 15 7.51 -14.18 1.98
C ARG A 15 6.81 -14.87 0.81
N TYR A 16 5.59 -15.37 1.08
CA TYR A 16 4.74 -15.92 0.02
C TYR A 16 3.91 -14.82 -0.67
N SER A 17 3.87 -13.63 -0.11
CA SER A 17 3.08 -12.50 -0.64
C SER A 17 3.46 -12.14 -2.07
N ASP A 18 4.73 -12.32 -2.46
CA ASP A 18 5.18 -12.08 -3.83
C ASP A 18 4.41 -12.97 -4.82
N ALA A 19 4.38 -14.28 -4.55
CA ALA A 19 3.71 -15.22 -5.44
C ALA A 19 2.20 -14.97 -5.47
N VAL A 20 1.60 -14.72 -4.31
CA VAL A 20 0.16 -14.46 -4.22
C VAL A 20 -0.20 -13.17 -4.94
N SER A 21 0.58 -12.12 -4.75
CA SER A 21 0.33 -10.82 -5.39
C SER A 21 0.47 -10.93 -6.90
N GLN A 22 1.47 -11.67 -7.37
CA GLN A 22 1.65 -11.87 -8.81
C GLN A 22 0.48 -12.66 -9.40
N TRP A 23 -0.01 -13.66 -8.67
CA TRP A 23 -1.18 -14.43 -9.09
C TRP A 23 -2.42 -13.51 -9.20
N VAL A 24 -2.61 -12.64 -8.21
CA VAL A 24 -3.72 -11.68 -8.23
C VAL A 24 -3.59 -10.75 -9.44
N LEU A 25 -2.40 -10.24 -9.70
CA LEU A 25 -2.15 -9.36 -10.84
C LEU A 25 -2.44 -10.08 -12.16
N ASP A 26 -1.97 -11.32 -12.31
CA ASP A 26 -2.17 -12.08 -13.54
C ASP A 26 -3.66 -12.31 -13.81
N ARG A 27 -4.44 -12.59 -12.77
CA ARG A 27 -5.89 -12.75 -12.91
C ARG A 27 -6.57 -11.42 -13.22
N ALA A 28 -6.11 -10.34 -12.57
CA ALA A 28 -6.69 -9.01 -12.78
C ALA A 28 -6.46 -8.50 -14.20
N LYS A 29 -5.33 -8.84 -14.81
CA LYS A 29 -5.01 -8.43 -16.20
C LYS A 29 -5.99 -8.96 -17.23
N GLU A 30 -6.76 -9.98 -16.91
CA GLU A 30 -7.80 -10.50 -17.79
C GLU A 30 -9.00 -9.54 -17.88
N ARG A 31 -9.12 -8.59 -16.96
CA ARG A 31 -10.17 -7.59 -16.96
C ARG A 31 -9.80 -6.44 -17.92
N THR A 32 -10.83 -5.90 -18.57
CA THR A 32 -10.64 -4.78 -19.51
C THR A 32 -11.21 -3.46 -18.99
N ASP A 33 -11.84 -3.49 -17.81
CA ASP A 33 -12.52 -2.31 -17.23
C ASP A 33 -11.64 -1.52 -16.26
N ALA A 34 -10.41 -1.99 -16.00
CA ALA A 34 -9.49 -1.32 -15.09
C ALA A 34 -8.05 -1.69 -15.42
N THR A 35 -7.11 -0.87 -14.97
CA THR A 35 -5.68 -1.19 -15.03
C THR A 35 -5.20 -1.51 -13.62
N PHE A 36 -4.20 -2.38 -13.51
CA PHE A 36 -3.70 -2.88 -12.24
C PHE A 36 -2.18 -2.75 -12.19
N GLU A 37 -1.65 -2.35 -11.04
CA GLU A 37 -0.22 -2.22 -10.83
C GLU A 37 0.14 -2.77 -9.45
N LEU A 38 1.24 -3.54 -9.38
CA LEU A 38 1.78 -4.00 -8.10
C LEU A 38 2.55 -2.88 -7.41
N ILE A 39 2.22 -2.64 -6.15
CA ILE A 39 2.95 -1.71 -5.30
C ILE A 39 3.51 -2.53 -4.14
N ASP A 40 4.82 -2.72 -4.13
CA ASP A 40 5.50 -3.53 -3.13
C ASP A 40 6.03 -2.65 -2.00
N LEU A 41 5.61 -2.91 -0.78
CA LEU A 41 6.08 -2.12 0.37
C LEU A 41 7.59 -2.24 0.58
N ALA A 42 8.21 -3.31 0.10
CA ALA A 42 9.67 -3.44 0.17
C ALA A 42 10.38 -2.37 -0.66
N ASP A 43 9.72 -1.83 -1.70
CA ASP A 43 10.26 -0.77 -2.55
C ASP A 43 9.98 0.63 -1.99
N HIS A 44 9.20 0.73 -0.94
CA HIS A 44 8.80 1.99 -0.33
C HIS A 44 9.08 1.96 1.19
N PRO A 45 10.37 1.94 1.59
CA PRO A 45 10.70 1.84 3.01
C PRO A 45 10.24 3.08 3.75
N LEU A 46 9.43 2.86 4.77
CA LEU A 46 8.94 3.91 5.64
C LEU A 46 9.38 3.60 7.07
N PRO A 47 9.98 4.57 7.78
CA PRO A 47 10.20 4.38 9.21
C PRO A 47 8.84 4.30 9.92
N HIS A 48 8.82 3.92 11.17
CA HIS A 48 7.59 4.02 11.96
C HIS A 48 7.10 5.46 11.86
N LEU A 49 5.79 5.63 11.84
CA LEU A 49 5.17 6.95 11.61
C LEU A 49 5.88 8.02 12.44
N ASP A 50 6.49 8.98 11.75
CA ASP A 50 7.34 10.02 12.34
C ASP A 50 6.88 11.43 12.02
N GLU A 51 5.67 11.58 11.49
CA GLU A 51 5.10 12.91 11.21
C GLU A 51 4.66 13.58 12.50
N PRO A 52 5.03 14.83 12.72
CA PRO A 52 4.64 15.55 13.94
C PRO A 52 3.15 15.89 13.97
N VAL A 53 2.49 15.89 12.81
CA VAL A 53 1.06 16.19 12.68
C VAL A 53 0.34 14.93 12.20
N PRO A 54 -0.83 14.60 12.77
CA PRO A 54 -1.59 13.44 12.31
C PRO A 54 -1.91 13.50 10.82
N ALA A 55 -1.98 12.34 10.17
CA ALA A 55 -2.26 12.24 8.74
C ALA A 55 -3.58 12.93 8.37
N SER A 56 -4.54 12.95 9.27
CA SER A 56 -5.81 13.61 9.07
C SER A 56 -5.66 15.12 8.81
N GLY A 57 -4.54 15.72 9.22
CA GLY A 57 -4.26 17.11 8.96
C GLY A 57 -3.73 17.39 7.55
N GLY A 58 -3.26 16.38 6.86
CA GLY A 58 -2.76 16.50 5.49
C GLY A 58 -1.47 17.30 5.34
N ALA A 59 -0.81 17.68 6.42
CA ALA A 59 0.38 18.51 6.40
C ALA A 59 1.63 17.64 6.61
N TYR A 60 2.11 17.00 5.54
CA TYR A 60 3.27 16.14 5.59
C TYR A 60 4.56 16.95 5.55
N THR A 61 5.53 16.61 6.41
CA THR A 61 6.80 17.32 6.49
C THR A 61 7.97 16.53 5.91
N HIS A 62 7.92 15.20 5.94
CA HIS A 62 9.03 14.36 5.48
C HIS A 62 8.90 13.99 4.01
N ASP A 63 10.04 13.91 3.31
CA ASP A 63 10.06 13.55 1.90
C ASP A 63 9.53 12.14 1.65
N HIS A 64 9.85 11.19 2.52
CA HIS A 64 9.36 9.82 2.37
C HIS A 64 7.83 9.76 2.48
N THR A 65 7.22 10.58 3.33
CA THR A 65 5.76 10.65 3.44
C THR A 65 5.15 11.22 2.18
N LYS A 66 5.72 12.29 1.66
CA LYS A 66 5.24 12.93 0.42
C LYS A 66 5.35 12.00 -0.78
N ALA A 67 6.47 11.26 -0.87
CA ALA A 67 6.68 10.30 -1.96
C ALA A 67 5.65 9.18 -1.90
N TRP A 68 5.42 8.61 -0.71
CA TRP A 68 4.43 7.56 -0.51
C TRP A 68 3.02 8.05 -0.84
N SER A 69 2.66 9.23 -0.39
CA SER A 69 1.36 9.84 -0.68
C SER A 69 1.14 10.01 -2.18
N ARG A 70 2.18 10.42 -2.92
CA ARG A 70 2.06 10.57 -4.37
C ARG A 70 1.84 9.23 -5.07
N VAL A 71 2.53 8.17 -4.63
CA VAL A 71 2.35 6.84 -5.21
C VAL A 71 0.91 6.38 -5.01
N ILE A 72 0.41 6.45 -3.79
CA ILE A 72 -0.93 5.98 -3.45
C ILE A 72 -2.01 6.85 -4.10
N GLY A 73 -1.78 8.14 -4.21
CA GLY A 73 -2.75 9.08 -4.77
C GLY A 73 -3.04 8.88 -6.25
N ARG A 74 -2.23 8.10 -6.98
CA ARG A 74 -2.47 7.82 -8.39
C ARG A 74 -3.60 6.83 -8.63
N PHE A 75 -4.05 6.12 -7.61
CA PHE A 75 -4.98 5.00 -7.77
C PHE A 75 -6.38 5.35 -7.28
N ASP A 76 -7.37 4.72 -7.92
CA ASP A 76 -8.79 4.87 -7.55
C ASP A 76 -9.22 3.84 -6.52
N GLY A 77 -8.51 2.73 -6.44
CA GLY A 77 -8.83 1.67 -5.50
C GLY A 77 -7.62 0.80 -5.18
N TYR A 78 -7.76 -0.03 -4.17
CA TYR A 78 -6.64 -0.79 -3.62
C TYR A 78 -7.05 -2.21 -3.28
N VAL A 79 -6.16 -3.17 -3.58
CA VAL A 79 -6.27 -4.56 -3.14
C VAL A 79 -5.07 -4.81 -2.25
N PHE A 80 -5.31 -5.22 -1.00
CA PHE A 80 -4.24 -5.52 -0.06
C PHE A 80 -4.01 -7.03 -0.01
N VAL A 81 -2.77 -7.44 -0.30
CA VAL A 81 -2.35 -8.84 -0.15
C VAL A 81 -1.48 -8.88 1.10
N THR A 82 -1.98 -9.50 2.16
CA THR A 82 -1.31 -9.47 3.45
C THR A 82 -1.40 -10.83 4.13
N PRO A 83 -0.30 -11.31 4.76
CA PRO A 83 -0.42 -12.44 5.68
C PRO A 83 -1.16 -11.99 6.93
N GLU A 84 -1.63 -12.97 7.69
CA GLU A 84 -2.25 -12.71 8.99
C GLU A 84 -1.17 -12.90 10.07
N TYR A 85 -0.94 -11.87 10.87
CA TYR A 85 -0.04 -11.90 12.00
C TYR A 85 -0.83 -11.59 13.27
N ASN A 86 -0.97 -12.60 14.14
CA ASN A 86 -1.70 -12.43 15.40
C ASN A 86 -3.13 -11.91 15.19
N HIS A 87 -3.83 -12.48 14.21
CA HIS A 87 -5.23 -12.14 13.87
C HIS A 87 -5.40 -10.73 13.29
N SER A 88 -4.32 -10.14 12.74
CA SER A 88 -4.38 -8.81 12.14
C SER A 88 -3.48 -8.74 10.91
N THR A 89 -3.19 -7.54 10.44
CA THR A 89 -2.30 -7.32 9.32
C THR A 89 -0.84 -7.35 9.76
N THR A 90 0.09 -7.20 8.79
CA THR A 90 1.49 -7.00 9.12
C THR A 90 1.71 -5.61 9.72
N GLY A 91 2.77 -5.46 10.51
CA GLY A 91 3.16 -4.15 11.04
C GLY A 91 3.52 -3.17 9.93
N VAL A 92 4.23 -3.64 8.88
CA VAL A 92 4.64 -2.76 7.77
C VAL A 92 3.43 -2.22 7.01
N LEU A 93 2.38 -3.04 6.81
CA LEU A 93 1.17 -2.57 6.13
C LEU A 93 0.42 -1.58 7.00
N LYS A 94 0.25 -1.89 8.27
CA LYS A 94 -0.45 -0.97 9.18
C LYS A 94 0.28 0.36 9.27
N ASN A 95 1.62 0.33 9.36
CA ASN A 95 2.43 1.55 9.39
C ASN A 95 2.25 2.37 8.11
N ALA A 96 2.26 1.71 6.95
CA ALA A 96 2.08 2.39 5.67
C ALA A 96 0.69 3.05 5.58
N ILE A 97 -0.34 2.38 6.08
CA ILE A 97 -1.70 2.92 6.12
C ILE A 97 -1.77 4.13 7.07
N ASP A 98 -1.06 4.07 8.18
CA ASP A 98 -1.09 5.14 9.17
C ASP A 98 -0.59 6.48 8.61
N TYR A 99 0.27 6.46 7.59
CA TYR A 99 0.70 7.66 6.87
C TYR A 99 -0.40 8.27 6.00
N LEU A 100 -1.44 7.52 5.69
CA LEU A 100 -2.38 7.83 4.61
C LEU A 100 -3.81 8.08 5.10
N LEU A 101 -4.01 8.29 6.36
CA LEU A 101 -5.37 8.35 6.91
C LEU A 101 -6.25 9.35 6.16
N SER A 102 -5.69 10.48 5.73
CA SER A 102 -6.45 11.49 5.01
C SER A 102 -6.80 11.06 3.59
N LEU A 103 -6.06 10.13 2.99
CA LEU A 103 -6.28 9.68 1.62
C LEU A 103 -7.26 8.53 1.51
N ILE A 104 -7.35 7.73 2.54
CA ILE A 104 -8.25 6.57 2.57
C ILE A 104 -9.49 6.86 3.41
N HIS A 105 -9.67 8.08 3.74
CA HIS A 105 -10.82 8.56 4.50
C HIS A 105 -11.99 8.74 3.55
N ILE A 106 -12.61 7.65 3.23
CA ILE A 106 -13.74 7.65 2.29
C ILE A 106 -14.96 7.10 2.98
#